data_0e26cd0746cf87f28471ccfb4bbea625
#
_entry.id   0e26cd0746cf87f28471ccfb4bbea625
#
_cell.length_a   1.000
_cell.length_b   1.000
_cell.length_c   1.000
_cell.angle_alpha   90.00
_cell.angle_beta   90.00
_cell.angle_gamma   90.00
#
_symmetry.space_group_name_H-M   'P 1'
#
loop_
_entity.id
_entity.type
_entity.pdbx_description
1 polymer ?
#
loop_
_entity_poly.entity_id
_entity_poly.type
_entity_poly.pdbx_seq_one_letter_code
_entity_poly.pdbx_strand_id
1 'polypeptide(L)'
;AYGHVMFLRIRNQVDPVSRGFLVDDFDPDFPPLCWACDEARDQGGIVIWCHNGQGMEAPIAAVLGKLDAFNLFDPFWMDPEYDIWYKLMNCGIKLPASTGTDWFICSNNRVYVQMDEKFGYDGWLEGMQKGRTFITNGPALFLNVEDKGPGDIVRFRDDRKVNVRVSWRSHYPINRLAMVHNGRVVKRRNFREGSYEGEWEAELPVDSNGWIAVRCNGVARDSYNQALYAHTSPVYLQNGKQNPYQTKDAEYFLKSIDKSEEWVRHTGRYTNDDQRNAVMEVFEKGRKAYEKLAKT
;
A
#
# COMPACT_ATOMS: atom_id res chain seq x y z
N ALA A 1 -3.55 12.17 -14.73
CA ALA A 1 -2.10 12.20 -14.61
C ALA A 1 -1.63 12.05 -13.15
N TYR A 2 -2.19 12.83 -12.20
CA TYR A 2 -1.71 12.81 -10.81
C TYR A 2 -2.00 11.52 -10.07
N GLY A 3 -3.12 10.86 -10.29
CA GLY A 3 -3.53 9.63 -9.67
C GLY A 3 -4.98 9.64 -9.21
N HIS A 4 -5.36 8.61 -8.45
CA HIS A 4 -6.67 8.51 -7.84
C HIS A 4 -6.54 8.27 -6.34
N VAL A 5 -7.43 8.88 -5.57
CA VAL A 5 -7.54 8.68 -4.12
C VAL A 5 -8.99 8.47 -3.73
N MET A 6 -9.19 7.70 -2.70
CA MET A 6 -10.47 7.52 -2.04
C MET A 6 -10.41 8.16 -0.65
N PHE A 7 -11.42 8.97 -0.34
CA PHE A 7 -11.59 9.60 0.96
C PHE A 7 -12.71 8.93 1.75
N LEU A 8 -12.40 8.44 2.93
CA LEU A 8 -13.38 7.90 3.86
C LEU A 8 -13.60 8.87 5.01
N ARG A 9 -14.77 8.89 5.60
CA ARG A 9 -15.13 9.71 6.78
C ARG A 9 -14.97 11.23 6.57
N ILE A 10 -14.99 11.71 5.34
CA ILE A 10 -15.08 13.15 5.07
C ILE A 10 -16.51 13.65 5.34
N ARG A 11 -16.64 14.90 5.77
CA ARG A 11 -17.93 15.54 6.04
C ARG A 11 -18.46 16.29 4.82
N ASN A 12 -17.57 16.95 4.11
CA ASN A 12 -17.85 17.71 2.90
C ASN A 12 -17.05 17.12 1.75
N GLN A 13 -17.61 17.16 0.55
CA GLN A 13 -16.92 16.79 -0.67
C GLN A 13 -15.66 17.65 -0.84
N VAL A 14 -14.59 17.04 -1.28
CA VAL A 14 -13.36 17.74 -1.65
C VAL A 14 -13.44 18.12 -3.13
N ASP A 15 -13.36 19.40 -3.45
CA ASP A 15 -13.48 19.92 -4.80
C ASP A 15 -12.13 20.40 -5.37
N PRO A 16 -11.96 20.28 -6.68
CA PRO A 16 -12.77 19.55 -7.65
C PRO A 16 -12.59 18.03 -7.51
N VAL A 17 -13.66 17.28 -7.70
CA VAL A 17 -13.65 15.79 -7.62
C VAL A 17 -12.75 15.18 -8.67
N SER A 18 -12.65 15.81 -9.84
CA SER A 18 -11.77 15.40 -10.90
C SER A 18 -11.02 16.60 -11.47
N ARG A 19 -9.82 16.34 -12.01
CA ARG A 19 -8.86 17.37 -12.44
C ARG A 19 -8.16 16.94 -13.70
N GLY A 20 -8.13 17.85 -14.70
CA GLY A 20 -7.38 17.64 -15.93
C GLY A 20 -8.00 16.68 -16.93
N PHE A 21 -7.20 16.11 -17.74
CA PHE A 21 -7.43 15.43 -19.01
C PHE A 21 -8.62 14.46 -19.11
N LEU A 22 -9.01 13.75 -18.04
CA LEU A 22 -10.05 12.73 -18.15
C LEU A 22 -11.48 13.27 -18.02
N VAL A 23 -11.66 14.54 -17.64
CA VAL A 23 -12.96 15.13 -17.43
C VAL A 23 -13.29 16.19 -18.47
N ASP A 24 -12.35 17.08 -18.70
CA ASP A 24 -12.42 18.10 -19.74
C ASP A 24 -11.03 18.36 -20.31
N ASP A 25 -10.90 18.27 -21.63
CA ASP A 25 -9.64 18.58 -22.32
C ASP A 25 -9.20 20.05 -22.13
N PHE A 26 -10.07 20.90 -21.62
CA PHE A 26 -9.81 22.32 -21.38
C PHE A 26 -9.45 22.64 -19.92
N ASP A 27 -9.74 21.74 -18.98
CA ASP A 27 -9.46 21.99 -17.59
C ASP A 27 -7.94 21.95 -17.29
N PRO A 28 -7.44 22.84 -16.44
CA PRO A 28 -6.05 22.82 -16.02
C PRO A 28 -5.75 21.61 -15.16
N ASP A 29 -4.50 21.12 -15.24
CA ASP A 29 -3.96 20.09 -14.34
C ASP A 29 -3.64 20.69 -12.95
N PHE A 30 -4.65 21.29 -12.33
CA PHE A 30 -4.57 22.02 -11.08
C PHE A 30 -5.92 21.97 -10.33
N PRO A 31 -5.94 21.92 -8.98
CA PRO A 31 -4.82 21.84 -8.05
C PRO A 31 -4.17 20.44 -7.98
N PRO A 32 -2.98 20.30 -7.35
CA PRO A 32 -2.36 18.99 -7.15
C PRO A 32 -3.19 18.10 -6.24
N LEU A 33 -3.15 16.80 -6.44
CA LEU A 33 -3.95 15.83 -5.67
C LEU A 33 -3.55 15.77 -4.20
N CYS A 34 -2.30 16.07 -3.88
CA CYS A 34 -1.82 16.18 -2.50
C CYS A 34 -2.59 17.23 -1.68
N TRP A 35 -3.09 18.31 -2.29
CA TRP A 35 -3.92 19.30 -1.58
C TRP A 35 -5.29 18.74 -1.23
N ALA A 36 -5.88 17.92 -2.10
CA ALA A 36 -7.12 17.22 -1.79
C ALA A 36 -6.94 16.23 -0.63
N CYS A 37 -5.77 15.58 -0.56
CA CYS A 37 -5.45 14.71 0.58
C CYS A 37 -5.39 15.52 1.89
N ASP A 38 -4.79 16.70 1.86
CA ASP A 38 -4.74 17.59 3.04
C ASP A 38 -6.14 18.03 3.46
N GLU A 39 -6.97 18.51 2.53
CA GLU A 39 -8.34 18.92 2.81
C GLU A 39 -9.19 17.78 3.39
N ALA A 40 -9.04 16.56 2.86
CA ALA A 40 -9.73 15.40 3.41
C ALA A 40 -9.26 15.09 4.85
N ARG A 41 -7.96 15.17 5.13
CA ARG A 41 -7.39 14.92 6.46
C ARG A 41 -7.77 16.01 7.48
N ASP A 42 -7.86 17.27 7.06
CA ASP A 42 -8.34 18.38 7.90
C ASP A 42 -9.78 18.19 8.36
N GLN A 43 -10.57 17.44 7.61
CA GLN A 43 -11.92 17.02 8.01
C GLN A 43 -11.93 15.78 8.95
N GLY A 44 -10.78 15.20 9.27
CA GLY A 44 -10.64 13.93 9.98
C GLY A 44 -10.85 12.71 9.07
N GLY A 45 -10.75 12.89 7.76
CA GLY A 45 -10.87 11.86 6.76
C GLY A 45 -9.66 10.94 6.70
N ILE A 46 -9.83 9.80 6.04
CA ILE A 46 -8.83 8.78 5.76
C ILE A 46 -8.57 8.76 4.26
N VAL A 47 -7.30 8.78 3.88
CA VAL A 47 -6.88 8.84 2.49
C VAL A 47 -6.29 7.49 2.05
N ILE A 48 -6.89 6.90 1.03
CA ILE A 48 -6.43 5.64 0.43
C ILE A 48 -6.00 5.91 -1.00
N TRP A 49 -4.76 5.58 -1.35
CA TRP A 49 -4.31 5.65 -2.73
C TRP A 49 -4.82 4.45 -3.52
N CYS A 50 -5.43 4.68 -4.67
CA CYS A 50 -6.01 3.65 -5.54
C CYS A 50 -5.00 3.10 -6.57
N HIS A 51 -5.38 2.00 -7.25
CA HIS A 51 -4.71 1.46 -8.45
C HIS A 51 -3.22 1.16 -8.33
N ASN A 52 -2.81 0.42 -7.30
CA ASN A 52 -1.42 -0.05 -7.15
C ASN A 52 -0.34 1.05 -7.22
N GLY A 53 -0.70 2.30 -6.89
CA GLY A 53 0.23 3.43 -6.95
C GLY A 53 0.34 4.09 -8.31
N GLN A 54 -0.62 3.87 -9.20
CA GLN A 54 -0.67 4.61 -10.46
C GLN A 54 -0.85 6.12 -10.19
N GLY A 55 -0.18 6.92 -11.02
CA GLY A 55 -0.23 8.37 -10.94
C GLY A 55 1.06 8.98 -10.40
N MET A 56 1.33 10.19 -10.87
CA MET A 56 2.61 10.88 -10.64
C MET A 56 2.80 11.30 -9.18
N GLU A 57 1.70 11.56 -8.46
CA GLU A 57 1.77 12.01 -7.06
C GLU A 57 1.77 10.86 -6.04
N ALA A 58 1.57 9.59 -6.44
CA ALA A 58 1.56 8.46 -5.51
C ALA A 58 2.80 8.43 -4.58
N PRO A 59 4.04 8.44 -5.11
CA PRO A 59 5.22 8.42 -4.27
C PRO A 59 5.36 9.70 -3.43
N ILE A 60 4.92 10.84 -3.97
CA ILE A 60 4.96 12.13 -3.28
C ILE A 60 4.02 12.12 -2.07
N ALA A 61 2.75 11.77 -2.29
CA ALA A 61 1.75 11.69 -1.23
C ALA A 61 2.17 10.69 -0.13
N ALA A 62 2.77 9.56 -0.53
CA ALA A 62 3.26 8.55 0.40
C ALA A 62 4.39 9.09 1.30
N VAL A 63 5.45 9.66 0.72
CA VAL A 63 6.63 10.14 1.49
C VAL A 63 6.31 11.36 2.33
N LEU A 64 5.34 12.18 1.91
CA LEU A 64 4.86 13.35 2.68
C LEU A 64 3.84 12.97 3.75
N GLY A 65 3.56 11.67 3.96
CA GLY A 65 2.67 11.18 5.01
C GLY A 65 1.20 11.55 4.80
N LYS A 66 0.77 11.71 3.55
CA LYS A 66 -0.60 12.10 3.21
C LYS A 66 -1.56 10.91 3.06
N LEU A 67 -1.03 9.69 3.09
CA LEU A 67 -1.79 8.46 2.88
C LEU A 67 -1.94 7.67 4.17
N ASP A 68 -3.10 7.06 4.37
CA ASP A 68 -3.42 6.17 5.48
C ASP A 68 -3.44 4.69 5.06
N ALA A 69 -3.69 4.40 3.78
CA ALA A 69 -3.64 3.05 3.22
C ALA A 69 -3.35 3.08 1.71
N PHE A 70 -3.04 1.92 1.16
CA PHE A 70 -2.66 1.75 -0.23
C PHE A 70 -3.42 0.58 -0.85
N ASN A 71 -4.14 0.84 -1.93
CA ASN A 71 -4.94 -0.15 -2.62
C ASN A 71 -4.04 -0.96 -3.58
N LEU A 72 -3.97 -2.26 -3.35
CA LEU A 72 -3.04 -3.17 -4.01
C LEU A 72 -3.63 -3.94 -5.18
N PHE A 73 -4.89 -3.77 -5.45
CA PHE A 73 -5.58 -4.54 -6.47
C PHE A 73 -6.49 -3.64 -7.30
N ASP A 74 -6.37 -3.81 -8.61
CA ASP A 74 -7.26 -3.26 -9.60
C ASP A 74 -7.85 -4.44 -10.40
N PRO A 75 -9.17 -4.52 -10.58
CA PRO A 75 -9.81 -5.63 -11.30
C PRO A 75 -9.39 -5.77 -12.77
N PHE A 76 -8.76 -4.77 -13.36
CA PHE A 76 -8.17 -4.89 -14.70
C PHE A 76 -6.88 -5.73 -14.73
N TRP A 77 -6.20 -5.87 -13.60
CA TRP A 77 -5.00 -6.67 -13.51
C TRP A 77 -5.35 -8.08 -13.09
N MET A 78 -4.95 -9.04 -13.89
CA MET A 78 -5.23 -10.46 -13.64
C MET A 78 -4.51 -11.00 -12.41
N ASP A 79 -3.40 -10.36 -12.03
CA ASP A 79 -2.59 -10.70 -10.87
C ASP A 79 -2.31 -9.47 -9.99
N PRO A 80 -2.29 -9.61 -8.67
CA PRO A 80 -1.96 -8.53 -7.75
C PRO A 80 -0.53 -8.01 -7.95
N GLU A 81 -0.38 -6.71 -8.04
CA GLU A 81 0.93 -6.05 -8.11
C GLU A 81 1.30 -5.46 -6.75
N TYR A 82 2.46 -5.86 -6.23
CA TYR A 82 2.93 -5.42 -4.91
C TYR A 82 4.21 -4.58 -4.98
N ASP A 83 4.82 -4.44 -6.14
CA ASP A 83 6.19 -3.93 -6.28
C ASP A 83 6.36 -2.50 -5.79
N ILE A 84 5.47 -1.59 -6.16
CA ILE A 84 5.50 -0.18 -5.72
C ILE A 84 5.27 -0.09 -4.21
N TRP A 85 4.28 -0.80 -3.70
CA TRP A 85 3.98 -0.82 -2.27
C TRP A 85 5.15 -1.36 -1.44
N TYR A 86 5.80 -2.44 -1.90
CA TYR A 86 6.99 -2.97 -1.23
C TYR A 86 8.14 -1.97 -1.20
N LYS A 87 8.37 -1.24 -2.29
CA LYS A 87 9.39 -0.19 -2.34
C LYS A 87 9.09 0.96 -1.39
N LEU A 88 7.82 1.40 -1.30
CA LEU A 88 7.40 2.41 -0.34
C LEU A 88 7.68 1.95 1.10
N MET A 89 7.31 0.73 1.44
CA MET A 89 7.59 0.17 2.76
C MET A 89 9.09 -0.01 3.03
N ASN A 90 9.88 -0.36 2.01
CA ASN A 90 11.35 -0.42 2.13
C ASN A 90 11.96 0.95 2.38
N CYS A 91 11.31 2.03 1.96
CA CYS A 91 11.66 3.41 2.32
C CYS A 91 11.23 3.80 3.75
N GLY A 92 10.68 2.85 4.52
CA GLY A 92 10.21 3.11 5.89
C GLY A 92 8.83 3.74 5.97
N ILE A 93 8.12 3.88 4.84
CA ILE A 93 6.77 4.43 4.79
C ILE A 93 5.78 3.32 5.17
N LYS A 94 5.09 3.51 6.30
CA LYS A 94 4.11 2.53 6.79
C LYS A 94 2.78 2.75 6.09
N LEU A 95 2.40 1.85 5.21
CA LEU A 95 1.15 1.89 4.47
C LEU A 95 0.41 0.54 4.61
N PRO A 96 -0.74 0.52 5.29
CA PRO A 96 -1.63 -0.63 5.32
C PRO A 96 -2.11 -1.07 3.94
N ALA A 97 -2.29 -2.37 3.76
CA ALA A 97 -2.91 -2.92 2.57
C ALA A 97 -4.40 -2.64 2.54
N SER A 98 -4.89 -2.15 1.42
CA SER A 98 -6.30 -2.00 1.07
C SER A 98 -6.55 -2.63 -0.30
N THR A 99 -7.79 -2.83 -0.66
CA THR A 99 -8.23 -3.30 -1.98
C THR A 99 -9.64 -2.81 -2.29
N GLY A 100 -10.05 -2.88 -3.53
CA GLY A 100 -11.38 -2.48 -3.96
C GLY A 100 -11.68 -2.95 -5.38
N THR A 101 -12.75 -2.44 -5.98
CA THR A 101 -13.24 -2.84 -7.30
C THR A 101 -12.95 -1.85 -8.40
N ASP A 102 -12.71 -0.59 -8.05
CA ASP A 102 -12.61 0.56 -8.96
C ASP A 102 -13.86 0.83 -9.83
N TRP A 103 -14.95 0.10 -9.60
CA TRP A 103 -16.14 0.13 -10.42
C TRP A 103 -17.40 0.20 -9.55
N PHE A 104 -18.51 0.57 -10.18
CA PHE A 104 -19.85 0.50 -9.63
C PHE A 104 -20.41 -0.93 -9.51
N ILE A 105 -19.61 -1.95 -9.80
CA ILE A 105 -19.94 -3.37 -9.63
C ILE A 105 -19.14 -3.96 -8.47
N CYS A 106 -19.75 -4.89 -7.72
CA CYS A 106 -19.09 -5.56 -6.62
C CYS A 106 -18.20 -6.70 -7.13
N SER A 107 -16.91 -6.68 -6.79
CA SER A 107 -16.01 -7.82 -6.94
C SER A 107 -15.94 -8.65 -5.66
N ASN A 108 -15.15 -9.72 -5.68
CA ASN A 108 -14.86 -10.52 -4.48
C ASN A 108 -13.76 -9.92 -3.59
N ASN A 109 -13.13 -8.83 -4.04
CA ASN A 109 -12.06 -8.18 -3.28
C ASN A 109 -12.58 -7.58 -1.97
N ARG A 110 -11.91 -7.88 -0.87
CA ARG A 110 -12.28 -7.47 0.50
C ARG A 110 -11.07 -7.06 1.30
N VAL A 111 -11.26 -6.04 2.12
CA VAL A 111 -10.34 -5.69 3.22
C VAL A 111 -10.95 -6.21 4.51
N TYR A 112 -10.23 -7.10 5.18
CA TYR A 112 -10.58 -7.53 6.53
C TYR A 112 -9.72 -6.78 7.53
N VAL A 113 -10.35 -6.32 8.59
CA VAL A 113 -9.73 -5.54 9.67
C VAL A 113 -9.89 -6.29 10.99
N GLN A 114 -8.79 -6.54 11.68
CA GLN A 114 -8.83 -7.05 13.04
C GLN A 114 -9.22 -5.93 13.99
N MET A 115 -10.27 -6.17 14.77
CA MET A 115 -10.81 -5.26 15.77
C MET A 115 -10.69 -5.85 17.16
N ASP A 116 -10.41 -5.02 18.15
CA ASP A 116 -10.33 -5.43 19.55
C ASP A 116 -11.71 -5.44 20.22
N GLU A 117 -12.66 -4.70 19.66
CA GLU A 117 -13.99 -4.47 20.19
C GLU A 117 -15.08 -4.92 19.21
N LYS A 118 -16.34 -4.79 19.65
CA LYS A 118 -17.50 -5.06 18.80
C LYS A 118 -17.45 -4.20 17.52
N PHE A 119 -17.86 -4.79 16.41
CA PHE A 119 -17.88 -4.12 15.11
C PHE A 119 -18.56 -2.75 15.19
N GLY A 120 -17.86 -1.75 14.65
CA GLY A 120 -18.32 -0.39 14.47
C GLY A 120 -17.53 0.31 13.38
N TYR A 121 -18.13 1.29 12.72
CA TYR A 121 -17.50 1.98 11.58
C TYR A 121 -16.16 2.63 11.95
N ASP A 122 -16.14 3.41 13.04
CA ASP A 122 -14.92 4.08 13.48
C ASP A 122 -13.82 3.09 13.91
N GLY A 123 -14.18 2.04 14.64
CA GLY A 123 -13.24 1.00 15.04
C GLY A 123 -12.66 0.24 13.83
N TRP A 124 -13.46 0.01 12.79
CA TRP A 124 -12.98 -0.57 11.54
C TRP A 124 -11.96 0.34 10.85
N LEU A 125 -12.27 1.64 10.75
CA LEU A 125 -11.37 2.65 10.17
C LEU A 125 -10.05 2.77 10.95
N GLU A 126 -10.12 2.82 12.28
CA GLU A 126 -8.93 2.85 13.12
C GLU A 126 -8.06 1.60 12.98
N GLY A 127 -8.68 0.42 12.94
CA GLY A 127 -7.98 -0.83 12.70
C GLY A 127 -7.28 -0.85 11.34
N MET A 128 -7.92 -0.30 10.30
CA MET A 128 -7.33 -0.13 8.98
C MET A 128 -6.12 0.82 9.03
N GLN A 129 -6.25 2.01 9.63
CA GLN A 129 -5.15 2.97 9.78
C GLN A 129 -3.96 2.39 10.58
N LYS A 130 -4.23 1.54 11.57
CA LYS A 130 -3.21 0.83 12.33
C LYS A 130 -2.53 -0.31 11.55
N GLY A 131 -3.04 -0.63 10.35
CA GLY A 131 -2.50 -1.70 9.52
C GLY A 131 -2.89 -3.11 9.97
N ARG A 132 -3.93 -3.26 10.79
CA ARG A 132 -4.45 -4.54 11.25
C ARG A 132 -5.31 -5.20 10.19
N THR A 133 -4.78 -5.31 8.97
CA THR A 133 -5.55 -5.71 7.79
C THR A 133 -4.93 -6.88 7.05
N PHE A 134 -5.79 -7.60 6.33
CA PHE A 134 -5.40 -8.37 5.17
C PHE A 134 -6.40 -8.12 4.03
N ILE A 135 -5.94 -8.26 2.81
CA ILE A 135 -6.75 -8.18 1.59
C ILE A 135 -6.89 -9.56 0.97
N THR A 136 -8.02 -9.81 0.31
CA THR A 136 -8.31 -11.11 -0.29
C THR A 136 -9.46 -11.03 -1.29
N ASN A 137 -9.51 -11.99 -2.21
CA ASN A 137 -10.73 -12.33 -2.97
C ASN A 137 -11.35 -13.68 -2.56
N GLY A 138 -10.86 -14.30 -1.48
CA GLY A 138 -11.41 -15.58 -0.99
C GLY A 138 -10.76 -16.09 0.29
N PRO A 139 -9.46 -16.42 0.30
CA PRO A 139 -8.78 -16.96 1.46
C PRO A 139 -8.71 -15.99 2.65
N ALA A 140 -9.01 -16.44 3.85
CA ALA A 140 -8.61 -15.77 5.08
C ALA A 140 -7.16 -16.11 5.40
N LEU A 141 -6.35 -15.10 5.72
CA LEU A 141 -4.91 -15.24 5.94
C LEU A 141 -4.47 -14.44 7.16
N PHE A 142 -3.81 -15.10 8.10
CA PHE A 142 -3.40 -14.50 9.36
C PHE A 142 -1.90 -14.63 9.54
N LEU A 143 -1.28 -13.57 10.06
CA LEU A 143 0.14 -13.47 10.33
C LEU A 143 0.37 -13.12 11.80
N ASN A 144 1.34 -13.77 12.40
CA ASN A 144 1.88 -13.42 13.70
C ASN A 144 3.42 -13.51 13.66
N VAL A 145 4.10 -12.51 14.17
CA VAL A 145 5.55 -12.46 14.31
C VAL A 145 5.87 -12.14 15.77
N GLU A 146 6.47 -13.08 16.51
CA GLU A 146 6.77 -12.90 17.95
C GLU A 146 5.54 -12.36 18.72
N ASP A 147 4.39 -12.96 18.55
CA ASP A 147 3.10 -12.55 19.17
C ASP A 147 2.57 -11.17 18.75
N LYS A 148 3.11 -10.59 17.67
CA LYS A 148 2.66 -9.33 17.07
C LYS A 148 1.93 -9.57 15.75
N GLY A 149 0.78 -8.93 15.60
CA GLY A 149 -0.04 -8.98 14.37
C GLY A 149 0.33 -7.90 13.34
N PRO A 150 -0.32 -7.91 12.15
CA PRO A 150 -0.16 -6.86 11.17
C PRO A 150 -0.37 -5.45 11.76
N GLY A 151 0.47 -4.50 11.34
CA GLY A 151 0.49 -3.13 11.85
C GLY A 151 1.37 -2.92 13.09
N ASP A 152 1.64 -3.97 13.85
CA ASP A 152 2.46 -3.91 15.06
C ASP A 152 3.96 -3.85 14.75
N ILE A 153 4.77 -3.55 15.80
CA ILE A 153 6.22 -3.46 15.71
C ILE A 153 6.88 -4.48 16.64
N VAL A 154 7.71 -5.33 16.07
CA VAL A 154 8.65 -6.19 16.81
C VAL A 154 9.95 -5.40 17.01
N ARG A 155 10.32 -5.15 18.28
CA ARG A 155 11.58 -4.47 18.64
C ARG A 155 12.61 -5.48 19.07
N PHE A 156 13.84 -5.33 18.56
CA PHE A 156 14.97 -6.18 18.93
C PHE A 156 16.28 -5.37 18.87
N ARG A 157 17.34 -5.85 19.50
CA ARG A 157 18.63 -5.12 19.57
C ARG A 157 19.73 -5.76 18.75
N ASP A 158 19.80 -7.09 18.80
CA ASP A 158 20.85 -7.87 18.15
C ASP A 158 20.25 -8.72 17.02
N ASP A 159 21.11 -9.18 16.12
CA ASP A 159 20.72 -10.10 15.06
C ASP A 159 20.13 -11.37 15.69
N ARG A 160 18.97 -11.74 15.24
CA ARG A 160 18.24 -12.87 15.80
C ARG A 160 17.35 -13.54 14.76
N LYS A 161 16.80 -14.67 15.14
CA LYS A 161 15.68 -15.25 14.42
C LYS A 161 14.39 -14.81 15.12
N VAL A 162 13.38 -14.50 14.33
CA VAL A 162 12.03 -14.28 14.80
C VAL A 162 11.13 -15.44 14.39
N ASN A 163 10.22 -15.82 15.27
CA ASN A 163 9.22 -16.83 14.94
C ASN A 163 8.08 -16.20 14.16
N VAL A 164 7.76 -16.77 13.00
CA VAL A 164 6.66 -16.36 12.13
C VAL A 164 5.64 -17.48 12.07
N ARG A 165 4.44 -17.20 12.56
CA ARG A 165 3.28 -18.10 12.48
C ARG A 165 2.28 -17.58 11.48
N VAL A 166 1.86 -18.45 10.58
CA VAL A 166 0.86 -18.17 9.55
C VAL A 166 -0.27 -19.18 9.67
N SER A 167 -1.51 -18.72 9.66
CA SER A 167 -2.66 -19.61 9.51
C SER A 167 -3.56 -19.14 8.37
N TRP A 168 -4.25 -20.08 7.73
CA TRP A 168 -5.17 -19.79 6.63
C TRP A 168 -6.40 -20.66 6.69
N ARG A 169 -7.48 -20.11 6.13
CA ARG A 169 -8.73 -20.84 5.89
C ARG A 169 -9.37 -20.34 4.61
N SER A 170 -9.84 -21.25 3.76
CA SER A 170 -10.39 -20.90 2.46
C SER A 170 -11.46 -21.89 2.01
N HIS A 171 -12.47 -21.43 1.28
CA HIS A 171 -13.44 -22.29 0.62
C HIS A 171 -12.88 -22.96 -0.63
N TYR A 172 -11.88 -22.38 -1.25
CA TYR A 172 -11.18 -22.93 -2.40
C TYR A 172 -9.72 -23.18 -2.05
N PRO A 173 -9.09 -24.22 -2.62
CA PRO A 173 -7.74 -24.58 -2.23
C PRO A 173 -6.72 -23.50 -2.63
N ILE A 174 -5.87 -23.11 -1.70
CA ILE A 174 -4.66 -22.35 -2.00
C ILE A 174 -3.56 -23.32 -2.44
N ASN A 175 -2.74 -22.91 -3.40
CA ASN A 175 -1.65 -23.74 -3.95
C ASN A 175 -0.26 -23.26 -3.51
N ARG A 176 -0.16 -22.03 -3.07
CA ARG A 176 1.10 -21.44 -2.64
C ARG A 176 0.90 -20.49 -1.46
N LEU A 177 1.82 -20.57 -0.52
CA LEU A 177 1.97 -19.65 0.59
C LEU A 177 3.41 -19.12 0.60
N ALA A 178 3.60 -17.83 0.79
CA ALA A 178 4.90 -17.19 0.76
C ALA A 178 5.07 -16.19 1.91
N MET A 179 6.17 -16.33 2.65
CA MET A 179 6.62 -15.32 3.61
C MET A 179 7.51 -14.31 2.85
N VAL A 180 7.20 -13.04 3.03
CA VAL A 180 7.88 -11.91 2.39
C VAL A 180 8.58 -11.10 3.46
N HIS A 181 9.87 -10.86 3.28
CA HIS A 181 10.68 -9.98 4.12
C HIS A 181 11.33 -8.90 3.24
N ASN A 182 11.03 -7.64 3.52
CA ASN A 182 11.54 -6.49 2.76
C ASN A 182 11.36 -6.63 1.23
N GLY A 183 10.16 -7.06 0.80
CA GLY A 183 9.82 -7.24 -0.61
C GLY A 183 10.31 -8.52 -1.26
N ARG A 184 11.08 -9.34 -0.57
CA ARG A 184 11.61 -10.60 -1.09
C ARG A 184 10.90 -11.80 -0.47
N VAL A 185 10.55 -12.77 -1.31
CA VAL A 185 10.04 -14.05 -0.82
C VAL A 185 11.18 -14.83 -0.20
N VAL A 186 11.16 -14.97 1.12
CA VAL A 186 12.21 -15.65 1.89
C VAL A 186 11.90 -17.10 2.19
N LYS A 187 10.62 -17.46 2.27
CA LYS A 187 10.17 -18.86 2.39
C LYS A 187 8.91 -19.08 1.57
N ARG A 188 8.77 -20.30 1.04
CA ARG A 188 7.58 -20.76 0.30
C ARG A 188 7.13 -22.12 0.78
N ARG A 189 5.81 -22.32 0.77
CA ARG A 189 5.17 -23.63 0.92
C ARG A 189 4.22 -23.83 -0.25
N ASN A 190 4.42 -24.91 -1.00
CA ASN A 190 3.57 -25.27 -2.13
C ASN A 190 2.70 -26.46 -1.73
N PHE A 191 1.44 -26.45 -2.17
CA PHE A 191 0.47 -27.50 -1.96
C PHE A 191 0.06 -28.04 -3.31
N ARG A 192 0.55 -29.23 -3.65
CA ARG A 192 0.32 -29.84 -4.99
C ARG A 192 -1.17 -30.06 -5.24
N GLU A 193 -1.88 -30.57 -4.26
CA GLU A 193 -3.33 -30.83 -4.31
C GLU A 193 -4.16 -29.66 -3.76
N GLY A 194 -3.51 -28.57 -3.37
CA GLY A 194 -4.13 -27.46 -2.70
C GLY A 194 -4.27 -27.67 -1.19
N SER A 195 -4.58 -26.60 -0.47
CA SER A 195 -4.86 -26.62 0.97
C SER A 195 -6.02 -25.69 1.29
N TYR A 196 -6.98 -26.16 2.06
CA TYR A 196 -8.15 -25.38 2.48
C TYR A 196 -7.93 -24.66 3.80
N GLU A 197 -7.14 -25.25 4.69
CA GLU A 197 -6.79 -24.67 5.99
C GLU A 197 -5.47 -25.23 6.50
N GLY A 198 -4.88 -24.57 7.46
CA GLY A 198 -3.68 -25.05 8.13
C GLY A 198 -2.90 -23.96 8.83
N GLU A 199 -1.78 -24.40 9.39
CA GLU A 199 -0.81 -23.54 10.05
C GLU A 199 0.59 -23.82 9.53
N TRP A 200 1.43 -22.79 9.56
CA TRP A 200 2.83 -22.88 9.19
C TRP A 200 3.66 -21.99 10.09
N GLU A 201 4.60 -22.59 10.79
CA GLU A 201 5.57 -21.88 11.59
C GLU A 201 6.95 -21.95 10.95
N ALA A 202 7.68 -20.87 11.04
CA ALA A 202 9.05 -20.81 10.56
C ALA A 202 9.83 -19.70 11.27
N GLU A 203 11.11 -19.95 11.50
CA GLU A 203 12.05 -18.92 11.94
C GLU A 203 12.62 -18.18 10.73
N LEU A 204 12.69 -16.85 10.82
CA LEU A 204 13.34 -15.97 9.85
C LEU A 204 14.48 -15.20 10.52
N PRO A 205 15.67 -15.16 9.92
CA PRO A 205 16.76 -14.30 10.41
C PRO A 205 16.40 -12.84 10.14
N VAL A 206 16.66 -11.97 11.12
CA VAL A 206 16.46 -10.53 11.05
C VAL A 206 17.67 -9.82 11.67
N ASP A 207 18.20 -8.83 10.97
CA ASP A 207 19.43 -8.10 11.30
C ASP A 207 19.29 -6.57 11.20
N SER A 208 18.23 -6.09 10.62
CA SER A 208 17.99 -4.68 10.29
C SER A 208 16.53 -4.29 10.47
N ASN A 209 16.25 -3.00 10.41
CA ASN A 209 14.87 -2.51 10.27
C ASN A 209 14.24 -3.09 9.02
N GLY A 210 12.92 -3.26 9.04
CA GLY A 210 12.21 -3.81 7.89
C GLY A 210 10.79 -4.21 8.22
N TRP A 211 10.29 -5.20 7.49
CA TRP A 211 8.95 -5.70 7.64
C TRP A 211 8.79 -7.15 7.14
N ILE A 212 7.84 -7.85 7.72
CA ILE A 212 7.45 -9.20 7.31
C ILE A 212 5.96 -9.19 6.99
N ALA A 213 5.60 -9.78 5.86
CA ALA A 213 4.22 -10.03 5.46
C ALA A 213 4.08 -11.45 4.91
N VAL A 214 2.86 -11.89 4.73
CA VAL A 214 2.56 -13.18 4.10
C VAL A 214 1.53 -13.01 3.02
N ARG A 215 1.67 -13.79 1.94
CA ARG A 215 0.70 -13.87 0.85
C ARG A 215 0.45 -15.29 0.42
N CYS A 216 -0.74 -15.56 -0.08
CA CYS A 216 -1.08 -16.83 -0.70
C CYS A 216 -1.74 -16.62 -2.07
N ASN A 217 -1.72 -17.66 -2.88
CA ASN A 217 -2.50 -17.71 -4.11
C ASN A 217 -2.96 -19.15 -4.39
N GLY A 218 -4.03 -19.23 -5.19
CA GLY A 218 -4.59 -20.50 -5.67
C GLY A 218 -4.85 -20.43 -7.18
N VAL A 219 -5.03 -21.60 -7.80
CA VAL A 219 -5.37 -21.72 -9.23
C VAL A 219 -6.86 -21.52 -9.51
N ALA A 220 -7.71 -21.72 -8.51
CA ALA A 220 -9.13 -21.40 -8.64
C ALA A 220 -9.32 -19.91 -8.94
N ARG A 221 -10.40 -19.62 -9.66
CA ARG A 221 -10.68 -18.26 -10.10
C ARG A 221 -12.03 -17.81 -9.58
N ASP A 222 -12.13 -16.53 -9.26
CA ASP A 222 -13.38 -15.91 -8.86
C ASP A 222 -14.29 -15.59 -10.06
N SER A 223 -15.45 -14.99 -9.81
CA SER A 223 -16.43 -14.62 -10.84
C SER A 223 -15.91 -13.60 -11.87
N TYR A 224 -14.80 -12.93 -11.59
CA TYR A 224 -14.12 -12.00 -12.49
C TYR A 224 -12.90 -12.61 -13.17
N ASN A 225 -12.76 -13.95 -13.10
CA ASN A 225 -11.62 -14.70 -13.62
C ASN A 225 -10.27 -14.34 -12.98
N GLN A 226 -10.28 -13.76 -11.79
CA GLN A 226 -9.08 -13.46 -11.01
C GLN A 226 -8.64 -14.68 -10.22
N ALA A 227 -7.34 -14.97 -10.21
CA ALA A 227 -6.79 -16.03 -9.38
C ALA A 227 -7.01 -15.74 -7.90
N LEU A 228 -7.24 -16.78 -7.09
CA LEU A 228 -7.34 -16.61 -5.65
C LEU A 228 -6.06 -16.01 -5.08
N TYR A 229 -6.22 -15.00 -4.24
CA TYR A 229 -5.13 -14.37 -3.51
C TYR A 229 -5.54 -13.92 -2.12
N ALA A 230 -4.57 -13.81 -1.24
CA ALA A 230 -4.65 -12.98 -0.04
C ALA A 230 -3.26 -12.43 0.29
N HIS A 231 -3.22 -11.28 0.92
CA HIS A 231 -2.00 -10.63 1.40
C HIS A 231 -2.26 -9.90 2.72
N THR A 232 -1.43 -10.11 3.72
CA THR A 232 -1.53 -9.36 4.99
C THR A 232 -0.85 -7.99 4.87
N SER A 233 -1.30 -7.01 5.62
CA SER A 233 -0.42 -5.90 6.00
C SER A 233 0.79 -6.43 6.77
N PRO A 234 1.91 -5.70 6.81
CA PRO A 234 3.12 -6.19 7.44
C PRO A 234 3.11 -6.08 8.95
N VAL A 235 3.92 -6.92 9.60
CA VAL A 235 4.50 -6.68 10.92
C VAL A 235 5.84 -5.98 10.70
N TYR A 236 6.08 -4.87 11.37
CA TYR A 236 7.30 -4.08 11.22
C TYR A 236 8.40 -4.54 12.18
N LEU A 237 9.64 -4.44 11.73
CA LEU A 237 10.84 -4.80 12.47
C LEU A 237 11.65 -3.56 12.81
N GLN A 238 12.06 -3.38 14.06
CA GLN A 238 12.81 -2.23 14.52
C GLN A 238 13.96 -2.63 15.46
N ASN A 239 15.20 -2.41 15.02
CA ASN A 239 16.40 -2.62 15.82
C ASN A 239 17.34 -1.41 15.91
N GLY A 240 16.92 -0.27 15.35
CA GLY A 240 17.75 0.94 15.30
C GLY A 240 18.80 0.95 14.18
N LYS A 241 19.02 -0.17 13.46
CA LYS A 241 19.88 -0.22 12.28
C LYS A 241 19.14 0.31 11.05
N GLN A 242 19.90 0.69 10.03
CA GLN A 242 19.35 1.14 8.76
C GLN A 242 18.71 -0.02 7.98
N ASN A 243 17.65 0.27 7.22
CA ASN A 243 17.11 -0.68 6.26
C ASN A 243 18.00 -0.70 5.00
N PRO A 244 18.60 -1.85 4.64
CA PRO A 244 19.54 -1.93 3.51
C PRO A 244 18.88 -1.67 2.13
N TYR A 245 17.55 -1.71 2.04
CA TYR A 245 16.82 -1.45 0.79
C TYR A 245 16.43 0.01 0.60
N GLN A 246 16.50 0.82 1.65
CA GLN A 246 16.01 2.19 1.66
C GLN A 246 16.64 3.06 0.56
N THR A 247 17.95 3.06 0.44
CA THR A 247 18.69 3.87 -0.56
C THR A 247 18.25 3.52 -1.99
N LYS A 248 18.26 2.23 -2.34
CA LYS A 248 17.92 1.77 -3.70
C LYS A 248 16.47 2.08 -4.07
N ASP A 249 15.55 1.90 -3.15
CA ASP A 249 14.13 2.13 -3.41
C ASP A 249 13.81 3.62 -3.41
N ALA A 250 14.51 4.43 -2.60
CA ALA A 250 14.43 5.89 -2.68
C ALA A 250 14.92 6.42 -4.05
N GLU A 251 16.05 5.90 -4.57
CA GLU A 251 16.55 6.24 -5.91
C GLU A 251 15.56 5.88 -7.03
N TYR A 252 14.83 4.77 -6.88
CA TYR A 252 13.76 4.42 -7.82
C TYR A 252 12.68 5.50 -7.88
N PHE A 253 12.24 5.99 -6.72
CA PHE A 253 11.23 7.05 -6.67
C PHE A 253 11.77 8.39 -7.14
N LEU A 254 13.01 8.74 -6.87
CA LEU A 254 13.64 9.95 -7.41
C LEU A 254 13.61 9.96 -8.94
N LYS A 255 13.96 8.84 -9.59
CA LYS A 255 13.86 8.72 -11.07
C LYS A 255 12.42 8.83 -11.59
N SER A 256 11.45 8.38 -10.82
CA SER A 256 10.03 8.56 -11.16
C SER A 256 9.62 10.03 -11.05
N ILE A 257 10.06 10.71 -10.00
CA ILE A 257 9.81 12.14 -9.79
C ILE A 257 10.43 12.98 -10.89
N ASP A 258 11.66 12.66 -11.36
CA ASP A 258 12.29 13.35 -12.47
C ASP A 258 11.39 13.41 -13.72
N LYS A 259 10.82 12.26 -14.08
CA LYS A 259 9.90 12.16 -15.23
C LYS A 259 8.61 12.93 -15.02
N SER A 260 8.11 12.91 -13.79
CA SER A 260 6.87 13.61 -13.43
C SER A 260 7.06 15.12 -13.46
N GLU A 261 8.18 15.64 -12.95
CA GLU A 261 8.52 17.06 -13.04
C GLU A 261 8.74 17.52 -14.49
N GLU A 262 9.34 16.69 -15.34
CA GLU A 262 9.48 16.97 -16.76
C GLU A 262 8.10 17.09 -17.42
N TRP A 263 7.17 16.19 -17.10
CA TRP A 263 5.80 16.26 -17.57
C TRP A 263 5.11 17.55 -17.11
N VAL A 264 5.23 17.93 -15.82
CA VAL A 264 4.65 19.17 -15.28
C VAL A 264 5.17 20.40 -16.02
N ARG A 265 6.48 20.43 -16.34
CA ARG A 265 7.11 21.57 -17.05
C ARG A 265 6.68 21.68 -18.51
N HIS A 266 6.53 20.57 -19.21
CA HIS A 266 6.45 20.56 -20.67
C HIS A 266 5.12 20.07 -21.25
N THR A 267 4.34 19.31 -20.48
CA THR A 267 3.12 18.66 -20.97
C THR A 267 1.88 19.13 -20.21
N GLY A 268 2.00 19.28 -18.89
CA GLY A 268 0.88 19.69 -18.03
C GLY A 268 0.31 21.05 -18.44
N ARG A 269 -1.01 21.16 -18.35
CA ARG A 269 -1.77 22.36 -18.73
C ARG A 269 -2.08 23.19 -17.50
N TYR A 270 -1.76 24.45 -17.54
CA TYR A 270 -1.97 25.38 -16.43
C TYR A 270 -2.50 26.71 -16.98
N THR A 271 -3.37 27.35 -16.21
CA THR A 271 -3.91 28.66 -16.60
C THR A 271 -2.83 29.76 -16.55
N ASN A 272 -1.86 29.60 -15.64
CA ASN A 272 -0.74 30.53 -15.43
C ASN A 272 0.44 29.83 -14.80
N ASP A 273 1.56 30.53 -14.68
CA ASP A 273 2.78 29.98 -14.11
C ASP A 273 2.67 29.75 -12.59
N ASP A 274 1.82 30.48 -11.87
CA ASP A 274 1.63 30.28 -10.43
C ASP A 274 1.04 28.89 -10.14
N GLN A 275 0.09 28.45 -10.96
CA GLN A 275 -0.46 27.08 -10.86
C GLN A 275 0.61 26.02 -11.10
N ARG A 276 1.40 26.17 -12.17
CA ARG A 276 2.51 25.26 -12.48
C ARG A 276 3.52 25.22 -11.34
N ASN A 277 3.92 26.39 -10.85
CA ASN A 277 4.88 26.50 -9.75
C ASN A 277 4.38 25.87 -8.47
N ALA A 278 3.10 26.01 -8.14
CA ALA A 278 2.48 25.38 -6.98
C ALA A 278 2.51 23.85 -7.08
N VAL A 279 2.26 23.28 -8.25
CA VAL A 279 2.41 21.83 -8.48
C VAL A 279 3.88 21.42 -8.35
N MET A 280 4.80 22.14 -8.99
CA MET A 280 6.24 21.88 -8.87
C MET A 280 6.74 21.91 -7.43
N GLU A 281 6.23 22.81 -6.60
CA GLU A 281 6.58 22.88 -5.18
C GLU A 281 6.21 21.60 -4.42
N VAL A 282 5.07 20.98 -4.73
CA VAL A 282 4.66 19.70 -4.14
C VAL A 282 5.63 18.59 -4.53
N PHE A 283 6.02 18.52 -5.82
CA PHE A 283 7.00 17.54 -6.29
C PHE A 283 8.36 17.73 -5.66
N GLU A 284 8.83 18.98 -5.54
CA GLU A 284 10.10 19.31 -4.92
C GLU A 284 10.16 18.92 -3.44
N LYS A 285 9.05 19.10 -2.70
CA LYS A 285 8.94 18.64 -1.30
C LYS A 285 9.10 17.12 -1.21
N GLY A 286 8.43 16.36 -2.08
CA GLY A 286 8.56 14.93 -2.16
C GLY A 286 9.97 14.48 -2.55
N ARG A 287 10.58 15.13 -3.53
CA ARG A 287 11.98 14.91 -3.95
C ARG A 287 12.93 15.05 -2.75
N LYS A 288 12.90 16.17 -2.06
CA LYS A 288 13.76 16.43 -0.88
C LYS A 288 13.61 15.35 0.19
N ALA A 289 12.40 14.83 0.38
CA ALA A 289 12.17 13.74 1.32
C ALA A 289 12.85 12.44 0.87
N TYR A 290 12.73 12.03 -0.40
CA TYR A 290 13.44 10.85 -0.92
C TYR A 290 14.96 11.03 -0.99
N GLU A 291 15.46 12.22 -1.32
CA GLU A 291 16.90 12.51 -1.28
C GLU A 291 17.50 12.31 0.12
N LYS A 292 16.75 12.68 1.16
CA LYS A 292 17.14 12.42 2.54
C LYS A 292 17.21 10.92 2.82
N LEU A 293 16.23 10.15 2.36
CA LEU A 293 16.20 8.70 2.50
C LEU A 293 17.32 8.00 1.71
N ALA A 294 17.69 8.52 0.54
CA ALA A 294 18.76 7.98 -0.28
C ALA A 294 20.17 8.22 0.28
N LYS A 295 20.34 9.23 1.16
CA LYS A 295 21.62 9.59 1.78
C LYS A 295 21.85 8.89 3.12
N THR A 296 20.83 8.26 3.66
CA THR A 296 20.86 7.58 4.96
C THR A 296 21.18 6.10 4.76
#